data_77ac1dc9f7e59c22b02e7479f8636d71
#
_entry.id   77ac1dc9f7e59c22b02e7479f8636d71
#
_cell.length_a   1.000
_cell.length_b   1.000
_cell.length_c   1.000
_cell.angle_alpha   90.00
_cell.angle_beta   90.00
_cell.angle_gamma   90.00
#
_symmetry.space_group_name_H-M   'P 1'
#
loop_
_entity.id
_entity.type
_entity.pdbx_description
1 polymer ?
#
loop_
_entity_poly.entity_id
_entity_poly.type
_entity_poly.pdbx_seq_one_letter_code
_entity_poly.pdbx_strand_id
1 'polypeptide(L)'
;SELPAGHMIDTLQKEHEIILSFLDKLEVVNQKIQAMETFKGGGKEWTELKHITEHLIGAEPHHQREEQILFPELEKRGVFGPPQVMLQEHEELRKHKHELERLGQEIGMRDFNDFKKQLNANAKFLIFNLRDHIFKENNILYPTALEVISEHETWHAMKEKADKIG
;
A
#
# COMPACT_ATOMS: atom_id res chain seq x y z
N SER A 1 18.89 2.54 5.09
CA SER A 1 18.70 3.57 6.11
C SER A 1 19.54 3.25 7.33
N GLU A 2 20.04 4.26 8.00
CA GLU A 2 20.88 4.12 9.17
C GLU A 2 20.11 4.06 10.49
N LEU A 3 18.78 3.93 10.40
CA LEU A 3 17.94 3.87 11.59
C LEU A 3 18.11 2.54 12.31
N PRO A 4 18.04 2.55 13.66
CA PRO A 4 18.08 1.31 14.41
C PRO A 4 16.93 0.37 14.02
N ALA A 5 17.19 -0.92 14.05
CA ALA A 5 16.15 -1.92 13.83
C ALA A 5 15.03 -1.72 14.86
N GLY A 6 13.78 -1.78 14.41
CA GLY A 6 12.62 -1.56 15.25
C GLY A 6 12.18 -0.11 15.42
N HIS A 7 12.96 0.85 14.92
CA HIS A 7 12.49 2.25 14.85
C HIS A 7 11.23 2.29 13.97
N MET A 8 10.26 3.12 14.35
CA MET A 8 8.98 3.18 13.63
C MET A 8 9.17 3.42 12.13
N ILE A 9 10.02 4.38 11.76
CA ILE A 9 10.29 4.67 10.34
C ILE A 9 10.97 3.49 9.65
N ASP A 10 11.93 2.84 10.32
CA ASP A 10 12.58 1.65 9.77
C ASP A 10 11.56 0.54 9.46
N THR A 11 10.64 0.31 10.37
CA THR A 11 9.56 -0.67 10.18
C THR A 11 8.67 -0.30 8.99
N LEU A 12 8.26 0.97 8.90
CA LEU A 12 7.43 1.44 7.78
C LEU A 12 8.16 1.28 6.45
N GLN A 13 9.47 1.57 6.40
CA GLN A 13 10.27 1.40 5.18
C GLN A 13 10.41 -0.06 4.78
N LYS A 14 10.57 -0.96 5.75
CA LYS A 14 10.62 -2.41 5.46
C LYS A 14 9.28 -2.93 4.95
N GLU A 15 8.20 -2.42 5.48
CA GLU A 15 6.86 -2.74 4.98
C GLU A 15 6.68 -2.24 3.55
N HIS A 16 7.24 -1.09 3.20
CA HIS A 16 7.24 -0.60 1.82
C HIS A 16 7.93 -1.56 0.86
N GLU A 17 9.05 -2.16 1.26
CA GLU A 17 9.74 -3.13 0.42
C GLU A 17 8.86 -4.34 0.10
N ILE A 18 8.12 -4.81 1.09
CA ILE A 18 7.18 -5.93 0.93
C ILE A 18 6.04 -5.53 -0.01
N ILE A 19 5.45 -4.37 0.21
CA ILE A 19 4.36 -3.86 -0.64
C ILE A 19 4.83 -3.73 -2.09
N LEU A 20 6.01 -3.16 -2.30
CA LEU A 20 6.59 -3.01 -3.64
C LEU A 20 6.78 -4.36 -4.33
N SER A 21 7.18 -5.39 -3.59
CA SER A 21 7.33 -6.73 -4.15
C SER A 21 5.98 -7.30 -4.62
N PHE A 22 4.90 -7.01 -3.90
CA PHE A 22 3.56 -7.45 -4.31
C PHE A 22 3.02 -6.65 -5.50
N LEU A 23 3.41 -5.38 -5.63
CA LEU A 23 3.08 -4.60 -6.82
C LEU A 23 3.78 -5.16 -8.07
N ASP A 24 5.03 -5.57 -7.93
CA ASP A 24 5.76 -6.23 -9.03
C ASP A 24 5.04 -7.53 -9.45
N LYS A 25 4.60 -8.31 -8.48
CA LYS A 25 3.84 -9.54 -8.75
C LYS A 25 2.50 -9.24 -9.41
N LEU A 26 1.82 -8.18 -8.98
CA LEU A 26 0.56 -7.74 -9.59
C LEU A 26 0.75 -7.38 -11.04
N GLU A 27 1.82 -6.66 -11.36
CA GLU A 27 2.15 -6.28 -12.72
C GLU A 27 2.32 -7.51 -13.61
N VAL A 28 3.07 -8.51 -13.13
CA VAL A 28 3.32 -9.74 -13.89
C VAL A 28 2.04 -10.55 -14.08
N VAL A 29 1.25 -10.76 -13.02
CA VAL A 29 0.03 -11.56 -13.14
C VAL A 29 -1.01 -10.87 -14.01
N ASN A 30 -1.10 -9.54 -13.94
CA ASN A 30 -2.00 -8.78 -14.81
C ASN A 30 -1.61 -8.97 -16.28
N GLN A 31 -0.32 -8.88 -16.59
CA GLN A 31 0.16 -9.10 -17.95
C GLN A 31 -0.21 -10.49 -18.47
N LYS A 32 -0.06 -11.51 -17.64
CA LYS A 32 -0.43 -12.88 -17.99
C LYS A 32 -1.92 -13.02 -18.25
N ILE A 33 -2.74 -12.42 -17.41
CA ILE A 33 -4.21 -12.47 -17.56
C ILE A 33 -4.64 -11.70 -18.81
N GLN A 34 -4.05 -10.53 -19.07
CA GLN A 34 -4.38 -9.76 -20.27
C GLN A 34 -4.06 -10.51 -21.56
N ALA A 35 -3.05 -11.38 -21.54
CA ALA A 35 -2.68 -12.19 -22.69
C ALA A 35 -3.63 -13.37 -22.94
N MET A 36 -4.49 -13.72 -21.99
CA MET A 36 -5.47 -14.79 -22.16
C MET A 36 -6.63 -14.32 -23.03
N GLU A 37 -7.07 -15.17 -23.97
CA GLU A 37 -8.22 -14.85 -24.81
C GLU A 37 -9.53 -15.25 -24.15
N THR A 38 -9.52 -16.36 -23.38
CA THR A 38 -10.71 -16.89 -22.73
C THR A 38 -10.42 -17.21 -21.27
N PHE A 39 -11.48 -17.18 -20.46
CA PHE A 39 -11.38 -17.59 -19.08
C PHE A 39 -11.21 -19.11 -18.99
N LYS A 40 -10.17 -19.54 -18.27
CA LYS A 40 -9.94 -20.94 -17.94
C LYS A 40 -9.90 -21.05 -16.43
N GLY A 41 -10.91 -21.69 -15.85
CA GLY A 41 -10.97 -21.91 -14.43
C GLY A 41 -9.85 -22.80 -13.94
N GLY A 42 -9.42 -22.60 -12.68
CA GLY A 42 -8.39 -23.43 -12.05
C GLY A 42 -6.95 -23.10 -12.40
N GLY A 43 -6.69 -22.01 -13.13
CA GLY A 43 -5.34 -21.58 -13.43
C GLY A 43 -4.67 -20.94 -12.20
N LYS A 44 -3.35 -21.09 -12.12
CA LYS A 44 -2.56 -20.53 -11.01
C LYS A 44 -2.60 -19.01 -10.94
N GLU A 45 -2.86 -18.34 -12.05
CA GLU A 45 -2.94 -16.88 -12.11
C GLU A 45 -4.04 -16.33 -11.20
N TRP A 46 -5.15 -17.06 -11.07
CA TRP A 46 -6.26 -16.65 -10.20
C TRP A 46 -5.88 -16.77 -8.73
N THR A 47 -5.18 -17.84 -8.37
CA THR A 47 -4.68 -18.03 -7.01
C THR A 47 -3.62 -16.97 -6.67
N GLU A 48 -2.74 -16.64 -7.61
CA GLU A 48 -1.73 -15.59 -7.44
C GLU A 48 -2.39 -14.23 -7.26
N LEU A 49 -3.38 -13.90 -8.10
CA LEU A 49 -4.10 -12.63 -7.99
C LEU A 49 -4.78 -12.49 -6.62
N LYS A 50 -5.43 -13.54 -6.16
CA LYS A 50 -6.08 -13.55 -4.85
C LYS A 50 -5.07 -13.34 -3.74
N HIS A 51 -3.94 -14.04 -3.78
CA HIS A 51 -2.87 -13.93 -2.79
C HIS A 51 -2.29 -12.53 -2.74
N ILE A 52 -2.01 -11.93 -3.90
CA ILE A 52 -1.51 -10.56 -4.01
C ILE A 52 -2.52 -9.58 -3.40
N THR A 53 -3.79 -9.73 -3.75
CA THR A 53 -4.87 -8.86 -3.26
C THR A 53 -4.97 -8.92 -1.74
N GLU A 54 -4.92 -10.12 -1.17
CA GLU A 54 -4.96 -10.32 0.29
C GLU A 54 -3.80 -9.61 0.98
N HIS A 55 -2.61 -9.66 0.40
CA HIS A 55 -1.45 -8.98 0.96
C HIS A 55 -1.55 -7.45 0.85
N LEU A 56 -2.05 -6.94 -0.27
CA LEU A 56 -2.23 -5.49 -0.43
C LEU A 56 -3.26 -4.95 0.56
N ILE A 57 -4.36 -5.67 0.76
CA ILE A 57 -5.38 -5.30 1.75
C ILE A 57 -4.83 -5.46 3.16
N GLY A 58 -4.06 -6.52 3.40
CA GLY A 58 -3.43 -6.78 4.69
C GLY A 58 -2.40 -5.74 5.12
N ALA A 59 -2.02 -4.83 4.22
CA ALA A 59 -1.14 -3.70 4.55
C ALA A 59 -1.89 -2.55 5.23
N GLU A 60 -3.18 -2.67 5.48
CA GLU A 60 -3.98 -1.63 6.13
C GLU A 60 -3.38 -1.13 7.46
N PRO A 61 -2.85 -1.99 8.36
CA PRO A 61 -2.20 -1.51 9.58
C PRO A 61 -1.06 -0.52 9.33
N HIS A 62 -0.32 -0.65 8.23
CA HIS A 62 0.72 0.30 7.84
C HIS A 62 0.12 1.70 7.66
N HIS A 63 -0.97 1.82 6.90
CA HIS A 63 -1.65 3.09 6.69
C HIS A 63 -2.23 3.64 8.00
N GLN A 64 -2.79 2.77 8.84
CA GLN A 64 -3.36 3.18 10.13
C GLN A 64 -2.29 3.73 11.08
N ARG A 65 -1.10 3.13 11.11
CA ARG A 65 0.01 3.63 11.92
C ARG A 65 0.41 5.04 11.49
N GLU A 66 0.45 5.29 10.20
CA GLU A 66 0.73 6.62 9.69
C GLU A 66 -0.37 7.61 10.05
N GLU A 67 -1.62 7.28 9.79
CA GLU A 67 -2.75 8.18 9.99
C GLU A 67 -3.03 8.47 11.45
N GLN A 68 -2.90 7.48 12.32
CA GLN A 68 -3.26 7.62 13.73
C GLN A 68 -2.09 8.10 14.62
N ILE A 69 -0.86 7.90 14.17
CA ILE A 69 0.31 8.14 15.00
C ILE A 69 1.27 9.14 14.37
N LEU A 70 1.76 8.86 13.16
CA LEU A 70 2.80 9.68 12.53
C LEU A 70 2.25 11.04 12.08
N PHE A 71 1.16 11.06 11.35
CA PHE A 71 0.60 12.31 10.80
C PHE A 71 0.21 13.30 11.90
N PRO A 72 -0.47 12.89 12.98
CA PRO A 72 -0.75 13.82 14.08
C PRO A 72 0.49 14.44 14.70
N GLU A 73 1.58 13.69 14.84
CA GLU A 73 2.83 14.21 15.38
C GLU A 73 3.48 15.24 14.45
N LEU A 74 3.36 15.02 13.13
CA LEU A 74 3.82 15.99 12.14
C LEU A 74 3.00 17.28 12.20
N GLU A 75 1.67 17.15 12.30
CA GLU A 75 0.77 18.29 12.36
C GLU A 75 1.00 19.12 13.62
N LYS A 76 1.26 18.49 14.76
CA LYS A 76 1.63 19.19 15.99
C LYS A 76 2.85 20.07 15.83
N ARG A 77 3.72 19.76 14.89
CA ARG A 77 4.96 20.49 14.62
C ARG A 77 4.85 21.39 13.40
N GLY A 78 3.62 21.65 12.93
CA GLY A 78 3.36 22.57 11.85
C GLY A 78 3.53 21.99 10.44
N VAL A 79 3.68 20.68 10.33
CA VAL A 79 3.81 20.00 9.03
C VAL A 79 2.42 19.45 8.66
N PHE A 80 1.71 20.16 7.77
CA PHE A 80 0.33 19.82 7.40
C PHE A 80 0.21 19.28 5.97
N GLY A 81 0.91 19.89 5.01
CA GLY A 81 0.77 19.56 3.60
C GLY A 81 1.01 18.11 3.27
N PRO A 82 2.23 17.58 3.50
CA PRO A 82 2.52 16.18 3.17
C PRO A 82 1.59 15.17 3.85
N PRO A 83 1.29 15.27 5.15
CA PRO A 83 0.35 14.31 5.76
C PRO A 83 -1.05 14.34 5.14
N GLN A 84 -1.56 15.52 4.82
CA GLN A 84 -2.89 15.66 4.21
C GLN A 84 -2.95 15.04 2.82
N VAL A 85 -1.91 15.25 2.02
CA VAL A 85 -1.81 14.64 0.69
C VAL A 85 -1.77 13.12 0.81
N MET A 86 -0.95 12.60 1.74
CA MET A 86 -0.85 11.16 1.96
C MET A 86 -2.18 10.56 2.41
N LEU A 87 -2.91 11.26 3.29
CA LEU A 87 -4.21 10.80 3.75
C LEU A 87 -5.22 10.68 2.59
N GLN A 88 -5.26 11.68 1.71
CA GLN A 88 -6.13 11.67 0.55
C GLN A 88 -5.76 10.52 -0.41
N GLU A 89 -4.46 10.30 -0.61
CA GLU A 89 -3.99 9.20 -1.45
C GLU A 89 -4.35 7.84 -0.86
N HIS A 90 -4.28 7.69 0.47
CA HIS A 90 -4.71 6.46 1.14
C HIS A 90 -6.16 6.11 0.83
N GLU A 91 -7.06 7.10 0.80
CA GLU A 91 -8.47 6.86 0.50
C GLU A 91 -8.67 6.29 -0.91
N GLU A 92 -7.98 6.86 -1.90
CA GLU A 92 -8.06 6.38 -3.28
C GLU A 92 -7.42 5.00 -3.43
N LEU A 93 -6.30 4.77 -2.75
CA LEU A 93 -5.62 3.46 -2.77
C LEU A 93 -6.50 2.38 -2.15
N ARG A 94 -7.16 2.66 -1.03
CA ARG A 94 -8.10 1.73 -0.39
C ARG A 94 -9.24 1.36 -1.33
N LYS A 95 -9.81 2.34 -1.99
CA LYS A 95 -10.90 2.13 -2.94
C LYS A 95 -10.49 1.15 -4.04
N HIS A 96 -9.31 1.33 -4.61
CA HIS A 96 -8.82 0.47 -5.69
C HIS A 96 -8.41 -0.91 -5.20
N LYS A 97 -7.90 -1.04 -3.98
CA LYS A 97 -7.62 -2.34 -3.37
C LYS A 97 -8.90 -3.15 -3.19
N HIS A 98 -9.95 -2.51 -2.69
CA HIS A 98 -11.25 -3.17 -2.51
C HIS A 98 -11.91 -3.51 -3.84
N GLU A 99 -11.73 -2.67 -4.85
CA GLU A 99 -12.20 -2.98 -6.19
C GLU A 99 -11.48 -4.19 -6.77
N LEU A 100 -10.17 -4.31 -6.53
CA LEU A 100 -9.40 -5.47 -6.94
C LEU A 100 -9.91 -6.75 -6.25
N GLU A 101 -10.25 -6.65 -4.97
CA GLU A 101 -10.84 -7.76 -4.22
C GLU A 101 -12.19 -8.17 -4.80
N ARG A 102 -13.04 -7.20 -5.10
CA ARG A 102 -14.35 -7.45 -5.70
C ARG A 102 -14.21 -8.16 -7.05
N LEU A 103 -13.29 -7.70 -7.90
CA LEU A 103 -13.02 -8.34 -9.18
C LEU A 103 -12.57 -9.78 -9.00
N GLY A 104 -11.72 -10.04 -8.03
CA GLY A 104 -11.27 -11.40 -7.72
C GLY A 104 -12.40 -12.34 -7.32
N GLN A 105 -13.42 -11.81 -6.63
CA GLN A 105 -14.60 -12.59 -6.23
C GLN A 105 -15.53 -12.85 -7.40
N GLU A 106 -15.47 -12.06 -8.46
CA GLU A 106 -16.35 -12.17 -9.62
C GLU A 106 -15.71 -12.90 -10.81
N ILE A 107 -14.54 -13.50 -10.61
CA ILE A 107 -13.86 -14.28 -11.64
C ILE A 107 -14.80 -15.38 -12.17
N GLY A 108 -14.96 -15.42 -13.50
CA GLY A 108 -15.83 -16.42 -14.15
C GLY A 108 -17.31 -16.11 -14.10
N MET A 109 -17.71 -15.04 -13.40
CA MET A 109 -19.13 -14.70 -13.22
C MET A 109 -19.58 -13.56 -14.15
N ARG A 110 -18.66 -13.03 -14.94
CA ARG A 110 -18.93 -11.90 -15.82
C ARG A 110 -18.16 -12.08 -17.12
N ASP A 111 -18.48 -11.27 -18.14
CA ASP A 111 -17.77 -11.27 -19.39
C ASP A 111 -16.27 -11.13 -19.15
N PHE A 112 -15.48 -12.03 -19.74
CA PHE A 112 -14.05 -12.08 -19.51
C PHE A 112 -13.32 -10.85 -20.05
N ASN A 113 -13.75 -10.35 -21.20
CA ASN A 113 -13.14 -9.15 -21.77
C ASN A 113 -13.39 -7.91 -20.89
N ASP A 114 -14.60 -7.79 -20.36
CA ASP A 114 -14.93 -6.73 -19.40
C ASP A 114 -14.13 -6.88 -18.11
N PHE A 115 -14.02 -8.10 -17.59
CA PHE A 115 -13.21 -8.40 -16.41
C PHE A 115 -11.76 -7.96 -16.63
N LYS A 116 -11.15 -8.34 -17.75
CA LYS A 116 -9.76 -7.97 -18.05
C LYS A 116 -9.58 -6.45 -18.12
N LYS A 117 -10.53 -5.76 -18.73
CA LYS A 117 -10.49 -4.31 -18.85
C LYS A 117 -10.49 -3.63 -17.47
N GLN A 118 -11.37 -4.07 -16.58
CA GLN A 118 -11.47 -3.50 -15.24
C GLN A 118 -10.27 -3.89 -14.38
N LEU A 119 -9.80 -5.13 -14.49
CA LEU A 119 -8.60 -5.56 -13.80
C LEU A 119 -7.39 -4.72 -14.22
N ASN A 120 -7.21 -4.53 -15.53
CA ASN A 120 -6.09 -3.75 -16.04
C ASN A 120 -6.13 -2.31 -15.53
N ALA A 121 -7.29 -1.68 -15.53
CA ALA A 121 -7.45 -0.31 -15.04
C ALA A 121 -7.09 -0.19 -13.56
N ASN A 122 -7.61 -1.10 -12.73
CA ASN A 122 -7.33 -1.08 -11.29
C ASN A 122 -5.88 -1.43 -10.96
N ALA A 123 -5.34 -2.46 -11.61
CA ALA A 123 -3.96 -2.87 -11.39
C ALA A 123 -2.99 -1.75 -11.76
N LYS A 124 -3.18 -1.13 -12.92
CA LYS A 124 -2.31 -0.02 -13.35
C LYS A 124 -2.41 1.18 -12.43
N PHE A 125 -3.60 1.50 -11.96
CA PHE A 125 -3.78 2.58 -10.99
C PHE A 125 -2.99 2.30 -9.72
N LEU A 126 -3.18 1.11 -9.13
CA LEU A 126 -2.49 0.73 -7.88
C LEU A 126 -0.99 0.71 -8.06
N ILE A 127 -0.50 0.09 -9.13
CA ILE A 127 0.93 -0.04 -9.37
C ILE A 127 1.57 1.34 -9.48
N PHE A 128 1.03 2.21 -10.32
CA PHE A 128 1.59 3.55 -10.53
C PHE A 128 1.47 4.41 -9.27
N ASN A 129 0.26 4.50 -8.71
CA ASN A 129 0.00 5.46 -7.64
C ASN A 129 0.59 5.02 -6.30
N LEU A 130 0.60 3.72 -6.00
CA LEU A 130 1.19 3.25 -4.76
C LEU A 130 2.73 3.31 -4.81
N ARG A 131 3.33 3.03 -5.96
CA ARG A 131 4.79 3.23 -6.15
C ARG A 131 5.16 4.71 -5.95
N ASP A 132 4.40 5.62 -6.53
CA ASP A 132 4.62 7.06 -6.38
C ASP A 132 4.41 7.51 -4.93
N HIS A 133 3.36 7.02 -4.29
CA HIS A 133 3.06 7.29 -2.88
C HIS A 133 4.21 6.86 -1.97
N ILE A 134 4.69 5.62 -2.16
CA ILE A 134 5.82 5.08 -1.38
C ILE A 134 7.08 5.90 -1.62
N PHE A 135 7.34 6.29 -2.86
CA PHE A 135 8.49 7.15 -3.17
C PHE A 135 8.41 8.47 -2.39
N LYS A 136 7.25 9.10 -2.37
CA LYS A 136 7.06 10.37 -1.64
C LYS A 136 7.21 10.18 -0.13
N GLU A 137 6.72 9.08 0.42
CA GLU A 137 6.90 8.80 1.84
C GLU A 137 8.37 8.56 2.19
N ASN A 138 9.05 7.73 1.42
CA ASN A 138 10.45 7.41 1.69
C ASN A 138 11.37 8.62 1.51
N ASN A 139 11.09 9.49 0.56
CA ASN A 139 12.02 10.57 0.18
C ASN A 139 11.63 11.95 0.71
N ILE A 140 10.38 12.14 1.13
CA ILE A 140 9.90 13.43 1.61
C ILE A 140 9.32 13.33 3.01
N LEU A 141 8.29 12.50 3.19
CA LEU A 141 7.56 12.45 4.45
C LEU A 141 8.42 11.94 5.62
N TYR A 142 9.06 10.79 5.44
CA TYR A 142 9.87 10.19 6.51
C TYR A 142 11.11 11.02 6.83
N PRO A 143 11.86 11.53 5.86
CA PRO A 143 12.97 12.45 6.18
C PRO A 143 12.50 13.71 6.93
N THR A 144 11.36 14.28 6.54
CA THR A 144 10.79 15.42 7.25
C THR A 144 10.44 15.05 8.69
N ALA A 145 9.82 13.88 8.90
CA ALA A 145 9.48 13.41 10.23
C ALA A 145 10.71 13.25 11.12
N LEU A 146 11.79 12.67 10.57
CA LEU A 146 13.03 12.50 11.32
C LEU A 146 13.69 13.85 11.67
N GLU A 147 13.49 14.86 10.82
CA GLU A 147 14.01 16.19 11.08
C GLU A 147 13.22 16.93 12.15
N VAL A 148 11.87 16.92 12.07
CA VAL A 148 11.04 17.72 12.98
C VAL A 148 10.73 17.03 14.29
N ILE A 149 10.79 15.71 14.34
CA ILE A 149 10.61 14.94 15.59
C ILE A 149 11.99 14.52 16.05
N SER A 150 12.62 15.37 16.84
CA SER A 150 13.99 15.15 17.29
C SER A 150 14.09 14.41 18.64
N GLU A 151 12.98 14.37 19.39
CA GLU A 151 12.98 13.79 20.74
C GLU A 151 12.91 12.26 20.67
N HIS A 152 13.92 11.62 21.22
CA HIS A 152 13.98 10.16 21.29
C HIS A 152 12.78 9.56 22.04
N GLU A 153 12.36 10.21 23.09
CA GLU A 153 11.22 9.77 23.90
C GLU A 153 9.91 9.78 23.12
N THR A 154 9.73 10.77 22.23
CA THR A 154 8.55 10.85 21.37
C THR A 154 8.51 9.66 20.43
N TRP A 155 9.64 9.33 19.78
CA TRP A 155 9.71 8.16 18.91
C TRP A 155 9.41 6.86 19.64
N HIS A 156 9.91 6.74 20.86
CA HIS A 156 9.65 5.55 21.68
C HIS A 156 8.15 5.40 22.00
N ALA A 157 7.49 6.50 22.39
CA ALA A 157 6.06 6.50 22.66
C ALA A 157 5.24 6.19 21.41
N MET A 158 5.64 6.73 20.25
CA MET A 158 4.99 6.46 18.97
C MET A 158 5.09 4.98 18.61
N LYS A 159 6.28 4.41 18.78
CA LYS A 159 6.51 2.99 18.50
C LYS A 159 5.61 2.10 19.36
N GLU A 160 5.48 2.40 20.65
CA GLU A 160 4.61 1.63 21.55
C GLU A 160 3.16 1.64 21.08
N LYS A 161 2.67 2.80 20.62
CA LYS A 161 1.32 2.92 20.09
C LYS A 161 1.20 2.17 18.77
N ALA A 162 2.20 2.27 17.89
CA ALA A 162 2.20 1.61 16.59
C ALA A 162 2.18 0.10 16.72
N ASP A 163 2.90 -0.44 17.70
CA ASP A 163 2.95 -1.88 17.94
C ASP A 163 1.59 -2.47 18.36
N LYS A 164 0.66 -1.64 18.80
CA LYS A 164 -0.69 -2.06 19.16
C LYS A 164 -1.65 -2.10 17.98
N ILE A 165 -1.26 -1.58 16.84
CA ILE A 165 -2.07 -1.56 15.62
C ILE A 165 -1.69 -2.78 14.78
N GLY A 166 -2.67 -3.63 14.53
CA GLY A 166 -2.49 -4.84 13.73
C GLY A 166 -1.89 -5.95 14.50
#